data_8e205b3e55f84171398700d7a31ce649
#
_entry.id   8e205b3e55f84171398700d7a31ce649
#
_cell.length_a   1.000
_cell.length_b   1.000
_cell.length_c   1.000
_cell.angle_alpha   90.00
_cell.angle_beta   90.00
_cell.angle_gamma   90.00
#
_symmetry.space_group_name_H-M   'P 1'
#
loop_
_entity.id
_entity.type
_entity.pdbx_description
1 polymer ?
#
loop_
_entity_poly.entity_id
_entity_poly.type
_entity_poly.pdbx_seq_one_letter_code
_entity_poly.pdbx_strand_id
1 'polypeptide(L)'
;MALDNSTNMSLTRKAVKAELLDAETELQLAYAWRDSRDEAALHRLITAYMRLAISMAAKFKRYGAPMNDLVQEAGLGLMKAADKFDPDRGVRFSTYAVWWIKASVQDYVMRNWSMVRTGSTSSQKSLFFNMRRVQAQLEREAQQSGETLDKHQLNQLIATEVGVPLNDVEMMDGRLSGSDFSLNATQASDEEGREWIDTLEDENSRADLNVEEEHDQEKLADWIGVAMDSLNE
;
A
#
# COMPACT_ATOMS: atom_id res chain seq x y z
N MET A 1 15.62 12.86 -11.61
CA MET A 1 15.91 12.79 -10.15
C MET A 1 16.34 14.13 -9.51
N ALA A 2 17.05 15.04 -10.18
CA ALA A 2 17.51 16.32 -9.56
C ALA A 2 16.41 17.40 -9.37
N LEU A 3 15.41 17.47 -10.25
CA LEU A 3 14.30 18.43 -10.17
C LEU A 3 13.34 18.15 -9.00
N ASP A 4 13.22 16.90 -8.61
CA ASP A 4 12.32 16.42 -7.56
C ASP A 4 12.75 16.89 -6.15
N ASN A 5 14.05 16.94 -5.92
CA ASN A 5 14.63 17.35 -4.64
C ASN A 5 14.51 18.86 -4.37
N SER A 6 14.55 19.69 -5.43
CA SER A 6 14.48 21.16 -5.31
C SER A 6 13.06 21.63 -4.96
N THR A 7 12.04 21.01 -5.54
CA THR A 7 10.61 21.32 -5.28
C THR A 7 10.23 20.95 -3.84
N ASN A 8 10.69 19.80 -3.37
CA ASN A 8 10.45 19.36 -1.98
C ASN A 8 11.11 20.28 -0.95
N MET A 9 12.35 20.72 -1.21
CA MET A 9 13.03 21.70 -0.35
C MET A 9 12.30 23.05 -0.31
N SER A 10 11.70 23.48 -1.42
CA SER A 10 10.96 24.74 -1.46
C SER A 10 9.65 24.66 -0.68
N LEU A 11 8.90 23.58 -0.83
CA LEU A 11 7.66 23.31 -0.08
C LEU A 11 7.93 23.16 1.43
N THR A 12 8.97 22.41 1.79
CA THR A 12 9.35 22.24 3.20
C THR A 12 9.76 23.57 3.84
N ARG A 13 10.54 24.40 3.11
CA ARG A 13 10.92 25.75 3.60
C ARG A 13 9.71 26.66 3.78
N LYS A 14 8.74 26.64 2.86
CA LYS A 14 7.51 27.41 2.98
C LYS A 14 6.68 26.91 4.17
N ALA A 15 6.55 25.61 4.33
CA ALA A 15 5.80 25.01 5.45
C ALA A 15 6.42 25.31 6.83
N VAL A 16 7.77 25.34 6.92
CA VAL A 16 8.47 25.71 8.17
C VAL A 16 8.29 27.18 8.52
N LYS A 17 8.21 28.07 7.50
CA LYS A 17 8.00 29.51 7.68
C LYS A 17 6.54 29.89 7.86
N ALA A 18 5.61 28.95 7.64
CA ALA A 18 4.18 29.21 7.78
C ALA A 18 3.82 29.62 9.20
N GLU A 19 2.86 30.52 9.31
CA GLU A 19 2.29 31.01 10.56
C GLU A 19 1.71 29.86 11.39
N LEU A 20 1.91 29.91 12.70
CA LEU A 20 1.23 29.03 13.63
C LEU A 20 -0.09 29.66 14.02
N LEU A 21 -1.19 28.97 13.69
CA LEU A 21 -2.54 29.46 14.02
C LEU A 21 -2.86 29.19 15.50
N ASP A 22 -3.39 30.22 16.16
CA ASP A 22 -4.07 30.06 17.44
C ASP A 22 -5.45 29.40 17.26
N ALA A 23 -6.09 29.03 18.35
CA ALA A 23 -7.36 28.33 18.29
C ALA A 23 -8.50 29.19 17.72
N GLU A 24 -8.46 30.49 17.98
CA GLU A 24 -9.51 31.42 17.52
C GLU A 24 -9.42 31.67 16.03
N THR A 25 -8.21 31.98 15.52
CA THR A 25 -7.98 32.15 14.07
C THR A 25 -8.25 30.88 13.28
N GLU A 26 -7.88 29.70 13.85
CA GLU A 26 -8.20 28.39 13.25
C GLU A 26 -9.70 28.22 13.06
N LEU A 27 -10.50 28.51 14.10
CA LEU A 27 -11.94 28.41 14.04
C LEU A 27 -12.54 29.40 13.04
N GLN A 28 -12.07 30.65 13.03
CA GLN A 28 -12.54 31.67 12.07
C GLN A 28 -12.30 31.22 10.62
N LEU A 29 -11.12 30.70 10.32
CA LEU A 29 -10.78 30.17 8.98
C LEU A 29 -11.64 28.95 8.63
N ALA A 30 -11.88 28.06 9.59
CA ALA A 30 -12.71 26.89 9.38
C ALA A 30 -14.19 27.26 9.12
N TYR A 31 -14.75 28.25 9.84
CA TYR A 31 -16.08 28.77 9.56
C TYR A 31 -16.14 29.44 8.19
N ALA A 32 -15.17 30.31 7.85
CA ALA A 32 -15.11 30.95 6.55
C ALA A 32 -15.12 29.94 5.39
N TRP A 33 -14.37 28.87 5.52
CA TRP A 33 -14.39 27.79 4.53
C TRP A 33 -15.72 27.03 4.50
N ARG A 34 -16.26 26.64 5.66
CA ARG A 34 -17.52 25.88 5.73
C ARG A 34 -18.72 26.67 5.17
N ASP A 35 -18.85 27.92 5.60
CA ASP A 35 -20.07 28.71 5.38
C ASP A 35 -20.05 29.50 4.06
N SER A 36 -18.90 30.05 3.66
CA SER A 36 -18.74 30.86 2.46
C SER A 36 -17.87 30.26 1.36
N ARG A 37 -17.24 29.07 1.61
CA ARG A 37 -16.30 28.46 0.68
C ARG A 37 -15.15 29.39 0.29
N ASP A 38 -14.67 30.19 1.26
CA ASP A 38 -13.56 31.10 1.04
C ASP A 38 -12.25 30.32 0.82
N GLU A 39 -11.79 30.32 -0.44
CA GLU A 39 -10.54 29.66 -0.85
C GLU A 39 -9.32 30.26 -0.17
N ALA A 40 -9.31 31.58 0.13
CA ALA A 40 -8.20 32.22 0.82
C ALA A 40 -8.07 31.72 2.27
N ALA A 41 -9.21 31.53 2.95
CA ALA A 41 -9.26 30.94 4.28
C ALA A 41 -8.78 29.48 4.27
N LEU A 42 -9.22 28.67 3.30
CA LEU A 42 -8.75 27.30 3.10
C LEU A 42 -7.25 27.25 2.85
N HIS A 43 -6.73 28.07 1.96
CA HIS A 43 -5.31 28.13 1.64
C HIS A 43 -4.46 28.49 2.85
N ARG A 44 -4.91 29.44 3.67
CA ARG A 44 -4.22 29.85 4.89
C ARG A 44 -4.21 28.70 5.92
N LEU A 45 -5.35 28.03 6.11
CA LEU A 45 -5.48 26.88 7.01
C LEU A 45 -4.56 25.73 6.58
N ILE A 46 -4.62 25.32 5.30
CA ILE A 46 -3.76 24.23 4.78
C ILE A 46 -2.29 24.58 4.88
N THR A 47 -1.89 25.81 4.51
CA THR A 47 -0.50 26.23 4.57
C THR A 47 0.05 26.17 6.00
N ALA A 48 -0.71 26.58 6.99
CA ALA A 48 -0.33 26.54 8.38
C ALA A 48 -0.09 25.10 8.89
N TYR A 49 -0.92 24.14 8.43
CA TYR A 49 -0.81 22.74 8.83
C TYR A 49 0.03 21.86 7.89
N MET A 50 0.59 22.39 6.81
CA MET A 50 1.43 21.62 5.89
C MET A 50 2.68 21.04 6.59
N ARG A 51 3.21 21.71 7.62
CA ARG A 51 4.31 21.18 8.44
C ARG A 51 3.91 19.89 9.17
N LEU A 52 2.68 19.80 9.67
CA LEU A 52 2.14 18.58 10.26
C LEU A 52 2.04 17.47 9.21
N ALA A 53 1.52 17.78 8.01
CA ALA A 53 1.40 16.84 6.90
C ALA A 53 2.78 16.27 6.50
N ILE A 54 3.79 17.11 6.33
CA ILE A 54 5.17 16.69 6.02
C ILE A 54 5.75 15.79 7.12
N SER A 55 5.57 16.16 8.38
CA SER A 55 6.03 15.36 9.53
C SER A 55 5.37 13.98 9.57
N MET A 56 4.09 13.91 9.24
CA MET A 56 3.36 12.64 9.15
C MET A 56 3.83 11.80 7.97
N ALA A 57 3.99 12.41 6.77
CA ALA A 57 4.51 11.75 5.57
C ALA A 57 5.89 11.11 5.81
N ALA A 58 6.78 11.82 6.51
CA ALA A 58 8.13 11.34 6.81
C ALA A 58 8.15 10.01 7.58
N LYS A 59 7.14 9.72 8.42
CA LYS A 59 7.02 8.45 9.14
C LYS A 59 6.80 7.25 8.21
N PHE A 60 6.26 7.49 7.02
CA PHE A 60 5.97 6.45 6.02
C PHE A 60 7.08 6.26 4.98
N LYS A 61 8.16 7.06 5.02
CA LYS A 61 9.31 6.91 4.11
C LYS A 61 9.90 5.49 4.12
N ARG A 62 9.84 4.80 5.26
CA ARG A 62 10.33 3.41 5.43
C ARG A 62 9.65 2.38 4.55
N TYR A 63 8.51 2.69 3.95
CA TYR A 63 7.78 1.80 3.05
C TYR A 63 8.24 1.90 1.59
N GLY A 64 9.30 2.67 1.29
CA GLY A 64 9.91 2.75 -0.04
C GLY A 64 9.27 3.76 -1.00
N ALA A 65 8.14 4.37 -0.62
CA ALA A 65 7.47 5.36 -1.47
C ALA A 65 8.27 6.68 -1.56
N PRO A 66 8.27 7.37 -2.71
CA PRO A 66 8.93 8.66 -2.89
C PRO A 66 8.39 9.71 -1.91
N MET A 67 9.29 10.46 -1.28
CA MET A 67 8.88 11.46 -0.27
C MET A 67 7.98 12.56 -0.84
N ASN A 68 8.18 12.93 -2.10
CA ASN A 68 7.31 13.89 -2.80
C ASN A 68 5.86 13.43 -2.82
N ASP A 69 5.65 12.19 -3.23
CA ASP A 69 4.32 11.62 -3.37
C ASP A 69 3.65 11.49 -2.00
N LEU A 70 4.40 11.05 -0.98
CA LEU A 70 3.91 10.99 0.39
C LEU A 70 3.47 12.36 0.92
N VAL A 71 4.21 13.43 0.59
CA VAL A 71 3.86 14.81 0.98
C VAL A 71 2.62 15.29 0.23
N GLN A 72 2.49 15.00 -1.07
CA GLN A 72 1.30 15.36 -1.84
C GLN A 72 0.05 14.62 -1.31
N GLU A 73 0.16 13.33 -1.05
CA GLU A 73 -0.94 12.54 -0.48
C GLU A 73 -1.32 13.01 0.94
N ALA A 74 -0.33 13.41 1.74
CA ALA A 74 -0.59 14.01 3.04
C ALA A 74 -1.30 15.36 2.90
N GLY A 75 -0.95 16.16 1.89
CA GLY A 75 -1.65 17.40 1.52
C GLY A 75 -3.10 17.15 1.09
N LEU A 76 -3.34 16.14 0.25
CA LEU A 76 -4.70 15.72 -0.12
C LEU A 76 -5.50 15.27 1.10
N GLY A 77 -4.87 14.55 2.03
CA GLY A 77 -5.49 14.19 3.31
C GLY A 77 -5.87 15.42 4.13
N LEU A 78 -5.01 16.44 4.16
CA LEU A 78 -5.26 17.69 4.85
C LEU A 78 -6.43 18.47 4.22
N MET A 79 -6.53 18.51 2.89
CA MET A 79 -7.66 19.12 2.17
C MET A 79 -8.99 18.39 2.48
N LYS A 80 -8.98 17.05 2.44
CA LYS A 80 -10.16 16.25 2.83
C LYS A 80 -10.58 16.51 4.28
N ALA A 81 -9.60 16.71 5.17
CA ALA A 81 -9.87 17.07 6.55
C ALA A 81 -10.55 18.42 6.64
N ALA A 82 -10.05 19.44 5.93
CA ALA A 82 -10.64 20.78 5.93
C ALA A 82 -12.08 20.81 5.38
N ASP A 83 -12.34 20.01 4.35
CA ASP A 83 -13.68 19.93 3.76
C ASP A 83 -14.72 19.27 4.68
N LYS A 84 -14.30 18.34 5.52
CA LYS A 84 -15.16 17.56 6.42
C LYS A 84 -15.08 18.01 7.89
N PHE A 85 -14.29 19.01 8.18
CA PHE A 85 -14.11 19.49 9.55
C PHE A 85 -15.37 20.25 10.00
N ASP A 86 -15.82 19.90 11.19
CA ASP A 86 -16.92 20.58 11.87
C ASP A 86 -16.36 21.39 13.06
N PRO A 87 -16.28 22.71 12.94
CA PRO A 87 -15.73 23.56 13.98
C PRO A 87 -16.59 23.61 15.25
N ASP A 88 -17.87 23.25 15.18
CA ASP A 88 -18.78 23.27 16.33
C ASP A 88 -18.53 22.14 17.34
N ARG A 89 -17.70 21.14 16.98
CA ARG A 89 -17.36 20.02 17.85
C ARG A 89 -16.35 20.34 18.97
N GLY A 90 -15.79 21.54 19.01
CA GLY A 90 -14.85 21.96 20.04
C GLY A 90 -13.49 21.24 19.99
N VAL A 91 -13.14 20.56 18.89
CA VAL A 91 -11.88 19.85 18.69
C VAL A 91 -10.96 20.67 17.80
N ARG A 92 -9.64 20.68 18.08
CA ARG A 92 -8.66 21.34 17.22
C ARG A 92 -8.60 20.67 15.85
N PHE A 93 -8.47 21.48 14.81
CA PHE A 93 -8.32 20.99 13.42
C PHE A 93 -7.15 20.03 13.27
N SER A 94 -6.02 20.30 13.92
CA SER A 94 -4.85 19.41 13.90
C SER A 94 -5.15 17.98 14.35
N THR A 95 -5.97 17.83 15.40
CA THR A 95 -6.35 16.52 15.93
C THR A 95 -7.19 15.73 14.93
N TYR A 96 -8.12 16.41 14.27
CA TYR A 96 -8.96 15.81 13.23
C TYR A 96 -8.17 15.51 11.96
N ALA A 97 -7.31 16.44 11.52
CA ALA A 97 -6.51 16.32 10.31
C ALA A 97 -5.53 15.14 10.34
N VAL A 98 -4.95 14.81 11.50
CA VAL A 98 -4.04 13.66 11.66
C VAL A 98 -4.66 12.36 11.15
N TRP A 99 -5.94 12.12 11.40
CA TRP A 99 -6.64 10.91 10.94
C TRP A 99 -6.75 10.86 9.42
N TRP A 100 -7.11 11.97 8.77
CA TRP A 100 -7.24 12.07 7.33
C TRP A 100 -5.90 11.98 6.60
N ILE A 101 -4.89 12.67 7.12
CA ILE A 101 -3.52 12.60 6.60
C ILE A 101 -3.02 11.15 6.66
N LYS A 102 -3.15 10.50 7.84
CA LYS A 102 -2.75 9.11 8.02
C LYS A 102 -3.49 8.18 7.07
N ALA A 103 -4.79 8.33 6.92
CA ALA A 103 -5.60 7.51 6.04
C ALA A 103 -5.17 7.65 4.57
N SER A 104 -4.99 8.89 4.06
CA SER A 104 -4.57 9.14 2.69
C SER A 104 -3.18 8.57 2.40
N VAL A 105 -2.20 8.81 3.27
CA VAL A 105 -0.83 8.30 3.10
C VAL A 105 -0.79 6.78 3.18
N GLN A 106 -1.52 6.16 4.11
CA GLN A 106 -1.60 4.70 4.22
C GLN A 106 -2.22 4.06 2.97
N ASP A 107 -3.29 4.66 2.46
CA ASP A 107 -3.96 4.17 1.26
C ASP A 107 -3.05 4.27 0.02
N TYR A 108 -2.32 5.36 -0.11
CA TYR A 108 -1.30 5.54 -1.16
C TYR A 108 -0.21 4.47 -1.06
N VAL A 109 0.39 4.29 0.12
CA VAL A 109 1.45 3.31 0.36
C VAL A 109 0.99 1.90 -0.01
N MET A 110 -0.20 1.49 0.43
CA MET A 110 -0.72 0.14 0.11
C MET A 110 -0.97 -0.06 -1.38
N ARG A 111 -1.42 0.98 -2.09
CA ARG A 111 -1.70 0.89 -3.54
C ARG A 111 -0.45 0.85 -4.39
N ASN A 112 0.64 1.45 -3.92
CA ASN A 112 1.87 1.65 -4.70
C ASN A 112 3.08 0.87 -4.14
N TRP A 113 2.87 0.00 -3.15
CA TRP A 113 3.95 -0.78 -2.55
C TRP A 113 4.46 -1.90 -3.46
N SER A 114 3.57 -2.50 -4.25
CA SER A 114 3.86 -3.58 -5.19
C SER A 114 3.03 -3.39 -6.47
N MET A 115 3.53 -3.93 -7.59
CA MET A 115 2.80 -3.97 -8.86
C MET A 115 1.51 -4.80 -8.74
N VAL A 116 1.56 -5.87 -7.95
CA VAL A 116 0.37 -6.68 -7.61
C VAL A 116 -0.30 -6.06 -6.40
N ARG A 117 -1.47 -5.47 -6.60
CA ARG A 117 -2.21 -4.82 -5.52
C ARG A 117 -2.57 -5.82 -4.43
N THR A 118 -2.18 -5.51 -3.20
CA THR A 118 -2.73 -6.17 -2.03
C THR A 118 -4.19 -5.73 -1.87
N GLY A 119 -5.04 -6.63 -1.40
CA GLY A 119 -6.45 -6.28 -1.17
C GLY A 119 -6.61 -5.09 -0.21
N SER A 120 -7.79 -4.46 -0.25
CA SER A 120 -8.10 -3.23 0.49
C SER A 120 -8.97 -3.46 1.72
N THR A 121 -9.05 -4.71 2.22
CA THR A 121 -9.84 -5.01 3.41
C THR A 121 -9.23 -4.40 4.68
N SER A 122 -10.05 -4.16 5.69
CA SER A 122 -9.61 -3.62 6.98
C SER A 122 -8.56 -4.51 7.65
N SER A 123 -8.73 -5.85 7.58
CA SER A 123 -7.79 -6.85 8.09
C SER A 123 -6.44 -6.77 7.38
N GLN A 124 -6.43 -6.76 6.05
CA GLN A 124 -5.21 -6.66 5.26
C GLN A 124 -4.45 -5.35 5.50
N LYS A 125 -5.17 -4.23 5.65
CA LYS A 125 -4.57 -2.95 6.00
C LYS A 125 -3.94 -2.99 7.39
N SER A 126 -4.61 -3.58 8.36
CA SER A 126 -4.08 -3.76 9.71
C SER A 126 -2.83 -4.62 9.71
N LEU A 127 -2.83 -5.74 8.99
CA LEU A 127 -1.67 -6.62 8.82
C LEU A 127 -0.49 -5.89 8.18
N PHE A 128 -0.70 -5.24 7.04
CA PHE A 128 0.36 -4.55 6.31
C PHE A 128 1.18 -3.59 7.19
N PHE A 129 0.52 -2.83 8.06
CA PHE A 129 1.19 -1.84 8.90
C PHE A 129 1.68 -2.38 10.24
N ASN A 130 1.09 -3.45 10.78
CA ASN A 130 1.38 -3.94 12.13
C ASN A 130 2.15 -5.26 12.16
N MET A 131 2.05 -6.11 11.12
CA MET A 131 2.57 -7.47 11.11
C MET A 131 4.04 -7.54 11.52
N ARG A 132 4.94 -6.77 10.88
CA ARG A 132 6.37 -6.78 11.21
C ARG A 132 6.67 -6.33 12.64
N ARG A 133 5.88 -5.39 13.17
CA ARG A 133 6.05 -4.93 14.56
C ARG A 133 5.63 -6.01 15.55
N VAL A 134 4.49 -6.64 15.31
CA VAL A 134 3.95 -7.72 16.15
C VAL A 134 4.86 -8.93 16.07
N GLN A 135 5.31 -9.32 14.89
CA GLN A 135 6.29 -10.39 14.70
C GLN A 135 7.55 -10.16 15.52
N ALA A 136 8.19 -8.99 15.37
CA ALA A 136 9.39 -8.66 16.13
C ALA A 136 9.19 -8.61 17.65
N GLN A 137 7.98 -8.30 18.11
CA GLN A 137 7.61 -8.35 19.51
C GLN A 137 7.52 -9.80 20.00
N LEU A 138 6.77 -10.65 19.29
CA LEU A 138 6.58 -12.07 19.65
C LEU A 138 7.91 -12.85 19.62
N GLU A 139 8.76 -12.59 18.62
CA GLU A 139 10.10 -13.20 18.53
C GLU A 139 10.98 -12.81 19.73
N ARG A 140 10.92 -11.57 20.21
CA ARG A 140 11.65 -11.14 21.41
C ARG A 140 11.13 -11.80 22.68
N GLU A 141 9.81 -11.91 22.82
CA GLU A 141 9.16 -12.56 23.95
C GLU A 141 9.53 -14.06 23.99
N ALA A 142 9.51 -14.74 22.84
CA ALA A 142 9.95 -16.13 22.71
C ALA A 142 11.44 -16.31 23.06
N GLN A 143 12.31 -15.41 22.62
CA GLN A 143 13.73 -15.43 22.97
C GLN A 143 13.96 -15.24 24.49
N GLN A 144 13.15 -14.43 25.15
CA GLN A 144 13.25 -14.22 26.60
C GLN A 144 12.76 -15.43 27.41
N SER A 145 11.75 -16.17 26.88
CA SER A 145 11.25 -17.41 27.50
C SER A 145 12.06 -18.66 27.15
N GLY A 146 13.01 -18.55 26.20
CA GLY A 146 13.81 -19.66 25.71
C GLY A 146 13.05 -20.59 24.78
N GLU A 147 11.90 -20.17 24.26
CA GLU A 147 11.10 -20.91 23.31
C GLU A 147 11.53 -20.60 21.85
N THR A 148 11.55 -21.65 21.03
CA THR A 148 11.72 -21.50 19.58
C THR A 148 10.35 -21.63 18.92
N LEU A 149 9.85 -20.54 18.37
CA LEU A 149 8.58 -20.53 17.63
C LEU A 149 8.79 -21.05 16.21
N ASP A 150 7.98 -22.03 15.80
CA ASP A 150 7.85 -22.39 14.40
C ASP A 150 7.08 -21.31 13.64
N LYS A 151 7.33 -21.21 12.32
CA LYS A 151 6.71 -20.20 11.44
C LYS A 151 5.18 -20.23 11.52
N HIS A 152 4.57 -21.44 11.56
CA HIS A 152 3.12 -21.58 11.65
C HIS A 152 2.58 -21.09 13.01
N GLN A 153 3.27 -21.42 14.10
CA GLN A 153 2.92 -20.94 15.45
C GLN A 153 3.01 -19.41 15.53
N LEU A 154 4.05 -18.83 14.95
CA LEU A 154 4.23 -17.39 14.89
C LEU A 154 3.06 -16.71 14.14
N ASN A 155 2.66 -17.25 12.99
CA ASN A 155 1.54 -16.75 12.23
C ASN A 155 0.19 -16.88 12.99
N GLN A 156 -0.01 -17.94 13.76
CA GLN A 156 -1.18 -18.09 14.63
C GLN A 156 -1.21 -17.02 15.74
N LEU A 157 -0.08 -16.77 16.37
CA LEU A 157 0.03 -15.73 17.39
C LEU A 157 -0.22 -14.33 16.80
N ILE A 158 0.33 -14.04 15.61
CA ILE A 158 0.08 -12.79 14.89
C ILE A 158 -1.41 -12.64 14.56
N ALA A 159 -2.07 -13.73 14.08
CA ALA A 159 -3.50 -13.74 13.78
C ALA A 159 -4.34 -13.38 15.00
N THR A 160 -3.99 -13.95 16.16
CA THR A 160 -4.66 -13.69 17.44
C THR A 160 -4.44 -12.25 17.93
N GLU A 161 -3.20 -11.77 17.89
CA GLU A 161 -2.84 -10.43 18.38
C GLU A 161 -3.43 -9.30 17.52
N VAL A 162 -3.47 -9.50 16.20
CA VAL A 162 -4.02 -8.51 15.25
C VAL A 162 -5.54 -8.64 15.13
N GLY A 163 -6.12 -9.80 15.50
CA GLY A 163 -7.55 -10.07 15.41
C GLY A 163 -8.02 -10.35 13.97
N VAL A 164 -7.25 -11.12 13.20
CA VAL A 164 -7.51 -11.42 11.78
C VAL A 164 -7.43 -12.94 11.51
N PRO A 165 -8.05 -13.44 10.43
CA PRO A 165 -7.93 -14.85 10.04
C PRO A 165 -6.48 -15.25 9.74
N LEU A 166 -6.10 -16.50 10.11
CA LEU A 166 -4.76 -17.03 9.84
C LEU A 166 -4.41 -17.02 8.35
N ASN A 167 -5.36 -17.35 7.48
CA ASN A 167 -5.15 -17.34 6.03
C ASN A 167 -4.74 -15.96 5.50
N ASP A 168 -5.29 -14.86 6.06
CA ASP A 168 -4.88 -13.49 5.72
C ASP A 168 -3.44 -13.20 6.15
N VAL A 169 -3.01 -13.76 7.31
CA VAL A 169 -1.63 -13.61 7.80
C VAL A 169 -0.65 -14.36 6.90
N GLU A 170 -0.93 -15.61 6.56
CA GLU A 170 -0.07 -16.43 5.68
C GLU A 170 0.07 -15.82 4.28
N MET A 171 -1.03 -15.34 3.71
CA MET A 171 -1.03 -14.63 2.44
C MET A 171 -0.19 -13.34 2.52
N MET A 172 -0.34 -12.57 3.60
CA MET A 172 0.38 -11.31 3.76
C MET A 172 1.87 -11.55 4.06
N ASP A 173 2.22 -12.61 4.80
CA ASP A 173 3.60 -13.02 5.07
C ASP A 173 4.34 -13.34 3.77
N GLY A 174 3.74 -14.13 2.88
CA GLY A 174 4.29 -14.41 1.57
C GLY A 174 4.55 -13.15 0.73
N ARG A 175 3.65 -12.17 0.81
CA ARG A 175 3.78 -10.91 0.07
C ARG A 175 4.79 -9.93 0.67
N LEU A 176 4.89 -9.87 2.00
CA LEU A 176 5.82 -8.98 2.71
C LEU A 176 7.24 -9.56 2.83
N SER A 177 7.45 -10.82 2.47
CA SER A 177 8.76 -11.49 2.54
C SER A 177 9.79 -10.90 1.58
N GLY A 178 9.36 -10.36 0.45
CA GLY A 178 10.23 -9.73 -0.54
C GLY A 178 9.61 -8.48 -1.18
N SER A 179 10.44 -7.66 -1.82
CA SER A 179 10.00 -6.60 -2.71
C SER A 179 9.89 -7.15 -4.14
N ASP A 180 9.14 -6.46 -4.99
CA ASP A 180 9.09 -6.76 -6.42
C ASP A 180 10.51 -6.78 -7.01
N PHE A 181 10.79 -7.81 -7.79
CA PHE A 181 12.09 -8.01 -8.40
C PHE A 181 12.05 -7.61 -9.89
N SER A 182 13.09 -6.95 -10.36
CA SER A 182 13.18 -6.58 -11.77
C SER A 182 13.65 -7.76 -12.60
N LEU A 183 12.83 -8.21 -13.55
CA LEU A 183 13.20 -9.26 -14.50
C LEU A 183 14.35 -8.85 -15.45
N ASN A 184 14.53 -7.54 -15.63
CA ASN A 184 15.66 -6.99 -16.42
C ASN A 184 16.95 -6.83 -15.58
N ALA A 185 16.96 -7.28 -14.33
CA ALA A 185 18.18 -7.31 -13.55
C ALA A 185 19.08 -8.43 -14.04
N THR A 186 20.37 -8.13 -14.21
CA THR A 186 21.36 -9.13 -14.59
C THR A 186 21.64 -10.09 -13.43
N GLN A 187 21.85 -11.36 -13.73
CA GLN A 187 22.21 -12.37 -12.75
C GLN A 187 23.66 -12.14 -12.30
N ALA A 188 23.89 -12.03 -11.00
CA ALA A 188 25.22 -11.74 -10.44
C ALA A 188 26.25 -12.87 -10.67
N SER A 189 25.79 -14.07 -11.08
CA SER A 189 26.63 -15.26 -11.29
C SER A 189 26.99 -15.50 -12.76
N ASP A 190 26.49 -14.68 -13.68
CA ASP A 190 26.69 -14.91 -15.12
C ASP A 190 27.62 -13.84 -15.70
N GLU A 191 28.79 -14.23 -16.18
CA GLU A 191 29.76 -13.35 -16.85
C GLU A 191 29.22 -12.82 -18.19
N GLU A 192 28.19 -13.45 -18.77
CA GLU A 192 27.54 -13.07 -20.02
C GLU A 192 26.42 -12.03 -19.82
N GLY A 193 26.09 -11.68 -18.58
CA GLY A 193 25.13 -10.62 -18.28
C GLY A 193 23.68 -10.96 -18.62
N ARG A 194 23.28 -12.23 -18.55
CA ARG A 194 21.89 -12.66 -18.75
C ARG A 194 20.93 -11.98 -17.78
N GLU A 195 19.79 -11.60 -18.29
CA GLU A 195 18.69 -11.06 -17.48
C GLU A 195 17.85 -12.21 -16.90
N TRP A 196 17.15 -11.95 -15.80
CA TRP A 196 16.23 -12.94 -15.22
C TRP A 196 15.09 -13.30 -16.15
N ILE A 197 14.68 -12.39 -17.04
CA ILE A 197 13.63 -12.65 -18.05
C ILE A 197 14.01 -13.79 -19.00
N ASP A 198 15.30 -13.95 -19.30
CA ASP A 198 15.79 -15.00 -20.22
C ASP A 198 15.71 -16.40 -19.62
N THR A 199 15.45 -16.51 -18.31
CA THR A 199 15.31 -17.81 -17.61
C THR A 199 13.87 -18.27 -17.47
N LEU A 200 12.90 -17.41 -17.83
CA LEU A 200 11.49 -17.77 -17.78
C LEU A 200 11.13 -18.66 -18.95
N GLU A 201 10.60 -19.83 -18.65
CA GLU A 201 10.04 -20.72 -19.66
C GLU A 201 8.66 -20.23 -20.08
N ASP A 202 8.38 -20.23 -21.39
CA ASP A 202 7.03 -20.04 -21.90
C ASP A 202 6.28 -21.37 -21.83
N GLU A 203 5.37 -21.48 -20.86
CA GLU A 203 4.54 -22.68 -20.66
C GLU A 203 3.63 -22.99 -21.87
N ASN A 204 3.35 -22.00 -22.72
CA ASN A 204 2.50 -22.15 -23.90
C ASN A 204 3.29 -22.57 -25.17
N SER A 205 4.60 -22.61 -25.14
CA SER A 205 5.44 -22.83 -26.34
C SER A 205 5.74 -24.31 -26.63
N ARG A 206 5.14 -25.24 -25.90
CA ARG A 206 5.27 -26.68 -26.17
C ARG A 206 4.39 -27.09 -27.36
N ALA A 207 4.90 -26.78 -28.55
CA ALA A 207 4.19 -27.04 -29.82
C ALA A 207 3.81 -28.52 -30.01
N ASP A 208 4.64 -29.43 -29.47
CA ASP A 208 4.39 -30.88 -29.50
C ASP A 208 3.13 -31.24 -28.70
N LEU A 209 3.01 -30.75 -27.46
CA LEU A 209 1.84 -30.99 -26.61
C LEU A 209 0.58 -30.31 -27.13
N ASN A 210 0.71 -29.10 -27.68
CA ASN A 210 -0.44 -28.39 -28.23
C ASN A 210 -1.03 -29.13 -29.47
N VAL A 211 -0.16 -29.67 -30.33
CA VAL A 211 -0.58 -30.47 -31.50
C VAL A 211 -1.19 -31.80 -31.05
N GLU A 212 -0.61 -32.45 -30.03
CA GLU A 212 -1.16 -33.68 -29.45
C GLU A 212 -2.55 -33.45 -28.85
N GLU A 213 -2.72 -32.38 -28.06
CA GLU A 213 -3.99 -32.03 -27.44
C GLU A 213 -5.07 -31.65 -28.45
N GLU A 214 -4.72 -30.88 -29.49
CA GLU A 214 -5.63 -30.52 -30.59
C GLU A 214 -6.09 -31.79 -31.35
N HIS A 215 -5.18 -32.69 -31.67
CA HIS A 215 -5.47 -33.93 -32.41
C HIS A 215 -6.33 -34.91 -31.58
N ASP A 216 -6.04 -35.00 -30.27
CA ASP A 216 -6.84 -35.86 -29.38
C ASP A 216 -8.26 -35.28 -29.19
N GLN A 217 -8.43 -33.97 -29.12
CA GLN A 217 -9.75 -33.34 -29.05
C GLN A 217 -10.54 -33.55 -30.35
N GLU A 218 -9.94 -33.47 -31.52
CA GLU A 218 -10.58 -33.76 -32.78
C GLU A 218 -11.06 -35.23 -32.86
N LYS A 219 -10.21 -36.19 -32.52
CA LYS A 219 -10.58 -37.61 -32.46
C LYS A 219 -11.71 -37.89 -31.47
N LEU A 220 -11.65 -37.26 -30.30
CA LEU A 220 -12.69 -37.42 -29.28
C LEU A 220 -14.04 -36.88 -29.77
N ALA A 221 -14.04 -35.75 -30.45
CA ALA A 221 -15.22 -35.14 -31.06
C ALA A 221 -15.82 -36.07 -32.14
N ASP A 222 -14.97 -36.64 -33.00
CA ASP A 222 -15.40 -37.60 -34.03
C ASP A 222 -16.01 -38.87 -33.40
N TRP A 223 -15.39 -39.46 -32.36
CA TRP A 223 -15.91 -40.63 -31.71
C TRP A 223 -17.25 -40.36 -30.99
N ILE A 224 -17.39 -39.18 -30.36
CA ILE A 224 -18.65 -38.76 -29.75
C ILE A 224 -19.73 -38.58 -30.85
N GLY A 225 -19.39 -37.98 -32.00
CA GLY A 225 -20.31 -37.85 -33.13
C GLY A 225 -20.83 -39.17 -33.63
N VAL A 226 -19.93 -40.13 -33.88
CA VAL A 226 -20.29 -41.49 -34.32
C VAL A 226 -21.15 -42.21 -33.28
N ALA A 227 -20.83 -42.07 -31.98
CA ALA A 227 -21.61 -42.68 -30.91
C ALA A 227 -23.02 -42.07 -30.82
N MET A 228 -23.12 -40.73 -30.97
CA MET A 228 -24.43 -40.06 -30.94
C MET A 228 -25.33 -40.47 -32.15
N ASP A 229 -24.74 -40.59 -33.31
CA ASP A 229 -25.46 -41.04 -34.50
C ASP A 229 -26.02 -42.46 -34.35
N SER A 230 -25.28 -43.33 -33.64
CA SER A 230 -25.74 -44.69 -33.35
C SER A 230 -26.86 -44.78 -32.30
N LEU A 231 -27.07 -43.75 -31.50
CA LEU A 231 -28.12 -43.66 -30.49
C LEU A 231 -29.44 -43.09 -31.03
N ASN A 232 -29.44 -42.51 -32.23
CA ASN A 232 -30.61 -41.91 -32.84
C ASN A 232 -31.37 -42.89 -33.78
N GLU A 233 -30.97 -44.15 -33.86
CA GLU A 233 -31.73 -45.26 -34.43
C GLU A 233 -32.44 -46.07 -33.31
#